data_d4f850ad15e5268ec96d807f7047a310
#
_entry.id   d4f850ad15e5268ec96d807f7047a310
#
_cell.length_a   1.000
_cell.length_b   1.000
_cell.length_c   1.000
_cell.angle_alpha   90.00
_cell.angle_beta   90.00
_cell.angle_gamma   90.00
#
_symmetry.space_group_name_H-M   'P 1'
#
loop_
_entity.id
_entity.type
_entity.pdbx_description
1 polymer ?
#
loop_
_entity_poly.entity_id
_entity_poly.type
_entity_poly.pdbx_seq_one_letter_code
_entity_poly.pdbx_strand_id
1 'polypeptide(L)'
;MSKHILIATLSVSSWNTKYRLGDEVAEANQAPLALLQLLPAEQLPDEVFILCTSKIYAKQFHQFKGLVESGNLKIKSSKLIKVSPISIPDGKNEEEIWEILKTILNSVPENSRLTLDLTHGFRSLPFLYFTAALYLKALHNVKIESVYYGIADASNGEYKPIIELSVILEMVEWFYATRIFKETGKADYIVGLLEPFAERPEGVEGSNCAPYDKISYLKGIFHQTSFAYQ
;
A
#
# COMPACT_ATOMS: atom_id res chain seq x y z
N MET A 1 18.75 -3.07 10.35
CA MET A 1 17.77 -3.07 9.23
C MET A 1 16.53 -2.33 9.68
N SER A 2 15.91 -1.52 8.83
CA SER A 2 14.67 -0.83 9.14
C SER A 2 13.53 -1.84 9.27
N LYS A 3 12.68 -1.68 10.28
CA LYS A 3 11.53 -2.57 10.54
C LYS A 3 10.50 -2.44 9.41
N HIS A 4 10.05 -3.56 8.87
CA HIS A 4 8.99 -3.59 7.85
C HIS A 4 7.64 -3.90 8.47
N ILE A 5 6.67 -3.03 8.27
CA ILE A 5 5.33 -3.11 8.84
C ILE A 5 4.31 -3.24 7.70
N LEU A 6 3.36 -4.15 7.86
CA LEU A 6 2.14 -4.19 7.06
C LEU A 6 0.98 -3.64 7.90
N ILE A 7 0.28 -2.62 7.42
CA ILE A 7 -0.99 -2.19 8.00
C ILE A 7 -2.13 -2.71 7.15
N ALA A 8 -3.10 -3.34 7.80
CA ALA A 8 -4.28 -3.91 7.14
C ALA A 8 -5.52 -3.79 8.03
N THR A 9 -6.67 -4.07 7.44
CA THR A 9 -7.94 -4.28 8.14
C THR A 9 -8.50 -5.65 7.77
N LEU A 10 -9.47 -6.13 8.56
CA LEU A 10 -10.13 -7.40 8.32
C LEU A 10 -11.59 -7.18 7.93
N SER A 11 -12.12 -8.09 7.12
CA SER A 11 -13.56 -8.16 6.86
C SER A 11 -14.28 -8.70 8.10
N VAL A 12 -15.47 -8.18 8.37
CA VAL A 12 -16.36 -8.73 9.44
C VAL A 12 -16.85 -10.14 9.10
N SER A 13 -17.04 -10.41 7.81
CA SER A 13 -17.39 -11.73 7.28
C SER A 13 -16.15 -12.39 6.70
N SER A 14 -15.92 -13.65 7.04
CA SER A 14 -14.77 -14.42 6.58
C SER A 14 -15.26 -15.60 5.73
N TRP A 15 -15.09 -15.48 4.41
CA TRP A 15 -15.36 -16.56 3.46
C TRP A 15 -14.05 -16.94 2.77
N ASN A 16 -13.77 -18.23 2.67
CA ASN A 16 -12.64 -18.68 1.88
C ASN A 16 -12.81 -18.21 0.44
N THR A 17 -11.81 -17.52 -0.04
CA THR A 17 -11.76 -16.92 -1.35
C THR A 17 -10.38 -17.13 -1.95
N LYS A 18 -10.31 -17.42 -3.22
CA LYS A 18 -9.05 -17.46 -3.95
C LYS A 18 -8.65 -16.04 -4.35
N TYR A 19 -7.47 -15.62 -3.96
CA TYR A 19 -6.85 -14.35 -4.34
C TYR A 19 -5.70 -14.59 -5.30
N ARG A 20 -5.47 -13.66 -6.23
CA ARG A 20 -4.39 -13.73 -7.20
C ARG A 20 -3.56 -12.47 -7.19
N LEU A 21 -2.24 -12.61 -7.08
CA LEU A 21 -1.26 -11.52 -7.24
C LEU A 21 -0.26 -11.94 -8.33
N GLY A 22 -0.28 -11.21 -9.47
CA GLY A 22 0.43 -11.67 -10.67
C GLY A 22 -0.11 -13.02 -11.14
N ASP A 23 0.79 -14.01 -11.26
CA ASP A 23 0.43 -15.39 -11.67
C ASP A 23 0.17 -16.33 -10.50
N GLU A 24 0.41 -15.87 -9.27
CA GLU A 24 0.27 -16.71 -8.09
C GLU A 24 -1.11 -16.60 -7.44
N VAL A 25 -1.56 -17.71 -6.85
CA VAL A 25 -2.88 -17.83 -6.23
C VAL A 25 -2.75 -18.37 -4.81
N ALA A 26 -3.49 -17.76 -3.90
CA ALA A 26 -3.66 -18.26 -2.52
C ALA A 26 -5.13 -18.25 -2.13
N GLU A 27 -5.53 -19.24 -1.33
CA GLU A 27 -6.86 -19.31 -0.76
C GLU A 27 -6.81 -18.87 0.71
N ALA A 28 -7.66 -17.89 1.06
CA ALA A 28 -7.75 -17.39 2.42
C ALA A 28 -9.14 -16.81 2.70
N ASN A 29 -9.47 -16.73 3.98
CA ASN A 29 -10.72 -16.11 4.44
C ASN A 29 -10.59 -14.60 4.69
N GLN A 30 -9.37 -14.06 4.59
CA GLN A 30 -9.05 -12.63 4.72
C GLN A 30 -7.98 -12.25 3.69
N ALA A 31 -8.13 -11.12 3.01
CA ALA A 31 -7.16 -10.67 2.01
C ALA A 31 -5.73 -10.51 2.57
N PRO A 32 -5.50 -9.96 3.77
CA PRO A 32 -4.14 -9.89 4.32
C PRO A 32 -3.49 -11.25 4.52
N LEU A 33 -4.25 -12.34 4.80
CA LEU A 33 -3.70 -13.70 4.87
C LEU A 33 -3.25 -14.19 3.49
N ALA A 34 -4.05 -13.93 2.46
CA ALA A 34 -3.66 -14.26 1.09
C ALA A 34 -2.43 -13.46 0.67
N LEU A 35 -2.39 -12.16 0.97
CA LEU A 35 -1.26 -11.32 0.66
C LEU A 35 0.04 -11.84 1.28
N LEU A 36 0.04 -12.21 2.57
CA LEU A 36 1.21 -12.79 3.23
C LEU A 36 1.69 -14.10 2.59
N GLN A 37 0.79 -14.90 1.99
CA GLN A 37 1.16 -16.12 1.28
C GLN A 37 1.73 -15.85 -0.12
N LEU A 38 1.26 -14.77 -0.77
CA LEU A 38 1.62 -14.42 -2.15
C LEU A 38 2.89 -13.58 -2.24
N LEU A 39 3.19 -12.78 -1.21
CA LEU A 39 4.38 -11.93 -1.20
C LEU A 39 5.67 -12.76 -1.26
N PRO A 40 6.68 -12.30 -2.04
CA PRO A 40 8.01 -12.89 -2.00
C PRO A 40 8.68 -12.68 -0.64
N ALA A 41 9.64 -13.52 -0.30
CA ALA A 41 10.25 -13.57 1.04
C ALA A 41 10.83 -12.23 1.50
N GLU A 42 11.44 -11.47 0.58
CA GLU A 42 12.04 -10.16 0.82
C GLU A 42 11.03 -9.04 1.08
N GLN A 43 9.77 -9.24 0.67
CA GLN A 43 8.68 -8.30 0.88
C GLN A 43 7.81 -8.63 2.09
N LEU A 44 8.09 -9.75 2.78
CA LEU A 44 7.33 -10.11 3.97
C LEU A 44 7.61 -9.12 5.13
N PRO A 45 6.57 -8.63 5.82
CA PRO A 45 6.72 -7.73 6.95
C PRO A 45 7.34 -8.42 8.17
N ASP A 46 7.94 -7.64 9.07
CA ASP A 46 8.34 -8.08 10.42
C ASP A 46 7.14 -8.13 11.36
N GLU A 47 6.21 -7.21 11.15
CA GLU A 47 5.01 -7.09 11.97
C GLU A 47 3.81 -6.66 11.12
N VAL A 48 2.66 -7.22 11.45
CA VAL A 48 1.36 -6.85 10.86
C VAL A 48 0.55 -6.10 11.90
N PHE A 49 0.19 -4.87 11.59
CA PHE A 49 -0.74 -4.08 12.37
C PHE A 49 -2.15 -4.20 11.79
N ILE A 50 -3.08 -4.72 12.58
CA ILE A 50 -4.48 -4.81 12.19
C ILE A 50 -5.25 -3.66 12.84
N LEU A 51 -5.76 -2.75 12.01
CA LEU A 51 -6.67 -1.72 12.51
C LEU A 51 -8.00 -2.36 12.89
N CYS A 52 -8.30 -2.34 14.16
CA CYS A 52 -9.43 -3.02 14.77
C CYS A 52 -10.45 -2.03 15.33
N THR A 53 -11.64 -1.98 14.73
CA THR A 53 -12.82 -1.53 15.50
C THR A 53 -13.17 -2.60 16.54
N SER A 54 -13.95 -2.24 17.55
CA SER A 54 -14.40 -3.19 18.58
C SER A 54 -15.01 -4.46 17.98
N LYS A 55 -15.75 -4.34 16.88
CA LYS A 55 -16.38 -5.46 16.18
C LYS A 55 -15.35 -6.39 15.51
N ILE A 56 -14.33 -5.84 14.85
CA ILE A 56 -13.26 -6.60 14.20
C ILE A 56 -12.41 -7.30 15.26
N TYR A 57 -12.04 -6.61 16.33
CA TYR A 57 -11.28 -7.20 17.42
C TYR A 57 -11.97 -8.42 18.02
N ALA A 58 -13.26 -8.30 18.35
CA ALA A 58 -14.03 -9.38 18.95
C ALA A 58 -14.24 -10.59 18.02
N LYS A 59 -14.38 -10.38 16.71
CA LYS A 59 -14.80 -11.43 15.78
C LYS A 59 -13.67 -12.05 14.97
N GLN A 60 -12.66 -11.31 14.59
CA GLN A 60 -11.71 -11.72 13.56
C GLN A 60 -10.23 -11.68 14.00
N PHE A 61 -9.87 -10.74 14.89
CA PHE A 61 -8.46 -10.49 15.21
C PHE A 61 -7.75 -11.72 15.78
N HIS A 62 -8.34 -12.39 16.77
CA HIS A 62 -7.68 -13.52 17.42
C HIS A 62 -7.48 -14.72 16.49
N GLN A 63 -8.43 -14.97 15.60
CA GLN A 63 -8.29 -16.01 14.59
C GLN A 63 -7.18 -15.67 13.59
N PHE A 64 -7.18 -14.44 13.08
CA PHE A 64 -6.13 -13.97 12.17
C PHE A 64 -4.75 -14.09 12.81
N LYS A 65 -4.58 -13.55 14.00
CA LYS A 65 -3.33 -13.63 14.76
C LYS A 65 -2.87 -15.08 14.96
N GLY A 66 -3.76 -15.97 15.38
CA GLY A 66 -3.45 -17.38 15.58
C GLY A 66 -2.96 -18.06 14.29
N LEU A 67 -3.57 -17.76 13.13
CA LEU A 67 -3.14 -18.31 11.84
C LEU A 67 -1.75 -17.84 11.42
N VAL A 68 -1.45 -16.56 11.61
CA VAL A 68 -0.15 -15.98 11.22
C VAL A 68 0.98 -16.43 12.16
N GLU A 69 0.77 -16.35 13.48
CA GLU A 69 1.81 -16.62 14.46
C GLU A 69 2.03 -18.12 14.74
N SER A 70 1.07 -19.00 14.38
CA SER A 70 1.24 -20.47 14.55
C SER A 70 2.25 -21.11 13.59
N GLY A 71 2.70 -20.37 12.56
CA GLY A 71 3.54 -20.92 11.50
C GLY A 71 2.82 -21.87 10.53
N ASN A 72 1.49 -22.02 10.65
CA ASN A 72 0.68 -22.86 9.76
C ASN A 72 0.35 -22.16 8.42
N LEU A 73 0.54 -20.85 8.34
CA LEU A 73 0.34 -20.10 7.10
C LEU A 73 1.49 -20.42 6.13
N LYS A 74 1.14 -20.82 4.91
CA LYS A 74 2.13 -21.15 3.85
C LYS A 74 2.78 -19.86 3.31
N ILE A 75 3.67 -19.26 4.08
CA ILE A 75 4.48 -18.12 3.64
C ILE A 75 5.77 -18.60 3.00
N LYS A 76 6.36 -17.79 2.11
CA LYS A 76 7.60 -18.14 1.35
C LYS A 76 8.88 -17.93 2.18
N SER A 77 8.80 -17.99 3.50
CA SER A 77 9.93 -17.76 4.41
C SER A 77 9.69 -18.45 5.75
N SER A 78 10.77 -18.73 6.47
CA SER A 78 10.75 -19.16 7.88
C SER A 78 10.61 -17.96 8.86
N LYS A 79 10.40 -16.76 8.36
CA LYS A 79 10.28 -15.53 9.15
C LYS A 79 9.07 -15.61 10.09
N LEU A 80 9.29 -15.37 11.37
CA LEU A 80 8.19 -15.18 12.32
C LEU A 80 7.62 -13.77 12.17
N ILE A 81 6.35 -13.69 11.84
CA ILE A 81 5.63 -12.44 11.67
C ILE A 81 4.79 -12.19 12.92
N LYS A 82 5.05 -11.08 13.61
CA LYS A 82 4.25 -10.66 14.76
C LYS A 82 2.96 -9.99 14.30
N VAL A 83 1.86 -10.20 15.02
CA VAL A 83 0.57 -9.54 14.76
C VAL A 83 0.11 -8.75 15.97
N SER A 84 -0.12 -7.46 15.77
CA SER A 84 -0.57 -6.53 16.82
C SER A 84 -1.85 -5.81 16.43
N PRO A 85 -2.83 -5.68 17.35
CA PRO A 85 -4.02 -4.90 17.09
C PRO A 85 -3.75 -3.42 17.33
N ILE A 86 -4.33 -2.58 16.50
CA ILE A 86 -4.41 -1.13 16.70
C ILE A 86 -5.88 -0.78 16.80
N SER A 87 -6.30 -0.35 17.99
CA SER A 87 -7.70 0.04 18.22
C SER A 87 -8.02 1.34 17.51
N ILE A 88 -9.10 1.34 16.73
CA ILE A 88 -9.63 2.51 16.05
C ILE A 88 -11.14 2.62 16.25
N PRO A 89 -11.72 3.83 16.27
CA PRO A 89 -13.16 4.03 16.22
C PRO A 89 -13.75 3.63 14.87
N ASP A 90 -15.09 3.70 14.76
CA ASP A 90 -15.81 3.31 13.53
C ASP A 90 -15.75 4.36 12.40
N GLY A 91 -15.23 5.56 12.64
CA GLY A 91 -15.11 6.64 11.65
C GLY A 91 -16.44 7.31 11.28
N LYS A 92 -17.32 7.50 12.26
CA LYS A 92 -18.70 8.02 12.07
C LYS A 92 -18.81 9.54 12.00
N ASN A 93 -17.81 10.25 12.48
CA ASN A 93 -17.75 11.70 12.53
C ASN A 93 -16.32 12.21 12.31
N GLU A 94 -16.15 13.51 12.26
CA GLU A 94 -14.86 14.15 11.99
C GLU A 94 -13.83 13.86 13.09
N GLU A 95 -14.24 13.89 14.34
CA GLU A 95 -13.37 13.60 15.49
C GLU A 95 -12.80 12.19 15.41
N GLU A 96 -13.65 11.20 15.11
CA GLU A 96 -13.22 9.80 14.94
C GLU A 96 -12.28 9.64 13.74
N ILE A 97 -12.50 10.36 12.64
CA ILE A 97 -11.62 10.36 11.47
C ILE A 97 -10.24 10.91 11.83
N TRP A 98 -10.18 12.02 12.58
CA TRP A 98 -8.92 12.58 13.09
C TRP A 98 -8.21 11.62 14.07
N GLU A 99 -8.97 10.95 14.93
CA GLU A 99 -8.44 9.95 15.85
C GLU A 99 -7.81 8.77 15.10
N ILE A 100 -8.48 8.25 14.07
CA ILE A 100 -7.93 7.17 13.23
C ILE A 100 -6.63 7.60 12.58
N LEU A 101 -6.60 8.78 11.96
CA LEU A 101 -5.39 9.29 11.31
C LEU A 101 -4.23 9.41 12.30
N LYS A 102 -4.45 10.05 13.46
CA LYS A 102 -3.44 10.17 14.52
C LYS A 102 -2.96 8.82 15.01
N THR A 103 -3.87 7.86 15.17
CA THR A 103 -3.55 6.50 15.61
C THR A 103 -2.65 5.80 14.62
N ILE A 104 -2.92 5.89 13.31
CA ILE A 104 -2.07 5.33 12.27
C ILE A 104 -0.67 5.99 12.31
N LEU A 105 -0.60 7.32 12.35
CA LEU A 105 0.66 8.06 12.37
C LEU A 105 1.53 7.68 13.58
N ASN A 106 0.93 7.59 14.77
CA ASN A 106 1.65 7.27 16.01
C ASN A 106 2.05 5.79 16.10
N SER A 107 1.42 4.90 15.33
CA SER A 107 1.72 3.46 15.37
C SER A 107 2.91 3.07 14.52
N VAL A 108 3.28 3.88 13.53
CA VAL A 108 4.37 3.58 12.61
C VAL A 108 5.66 4.24 13.10
N PRO A 109 6.70 3.46 13.45
CA PRO A 109 7.98 4.03 13.87
C PRO A 109 8.65 4.80 12.74
N GLU A 110 9.41 5.84 13.10
CA GLU A 110 10.27 6.54 12.16
C GLU A 110 11.31 5.61 11.52
N ASN A 111 11.75 5.96 10.31
CA ASN A 111 12.75 5.20 9.54
C ASN A 111 12.35 3.75 9.28
N SER A 112 11.07 3.41 9.30
CA SER A 112 10.55 2.08 8.99
C SER A 112 10.18 1.94 7.50
N ARG A 113 9.87 0.69 7.11
CA ARG A 113 9.30 0.34 5.81
C ARG A 113 7.82 0.04 6.03
N LEU A 114 6.97 0.49 5.13
CA LEU A 114 5.52 0.35 5.28
C LEU A 114 4.90 -0.24 4.02
N THR A 115 4.13 -1.30 4.20
CA THR A 115 3.20 -1.84 3.21
C THR A 115 1.76 -1.60 3.71
N LEU A 116 0.87 -1.23 2.81
CA LEU A 116 -0.55 -0.99 3.10
C LEU A 116 -1.42 -1.99 2.35
N ASP A 117 -2.39 -2.58 3.05
CA ASP A 117 -3.47 -3.36 2.43
C ASP A 117 -4.80 -2.62 2.61
N LEU A 118 -5.36 -2.16 1.51
CA LEU A 118 -6.59 -1.35 1.44
C LEU A 118 -7.84 -2.20 1.16
N THR A 119 -7.72 -3.54 1.15
CA THR A 119 -8.78 -4.43 0.66
C THR A 119 -10.05 -4.38 1.51
N HIS A 120 -9.90 -4.26 2.82
CA HIS A 120 -11.03 -4.27 3.75
C HIS A 120 -11.15 -2.95 4.51
N GLY A 121 -12.27 -2.77 5.21
CA GLY A 121 -12.54 -1.60 6.02
C GLY A 121 -13.69 -0.73 5.48
N PHE A 122 -13.95 0.37 6.13
CA PHE A 122 -14.94 1.33 5.68
C PHE A 122 -14.40 2.24 4.57
N ARG A 123 -15.31 2.79 3.73
CA ARG A 123 -14.95 3.46 2.46
C ARG A 123 -14.03 4.67 2.58
N SER A 124 -14.01 5.36 3.72
CA SER A 124 -13.11 6.50 3.96
C SER A 124 -11.68 6.08 4.36
N LEU A 125 -11.48 4.84 4.79
CA LEU A 125 -10.18 4.37 5.29
C LEU A 125 -9.06 4.43 4.24
N PRO A 126 -9.27 4.11 2.95
CA PRO A 126 -8.23 4.28 1.93
C PRO A 126 -7.70 5.72 1.83
N PHE A 127 -8.55 6.74 2.00
CA PHE A 127 -8.13 8.14 2.03
C PHE A 127 -7.25 8.45 3.25
N LEU A 128 -7.57 7.86 4.41
CA LEU A 128 -6.77 8.02 5.61
C LEU A 128 -5.42 7.32 5.48
N TYR A 129 -5.37 6.12 4.92
CA TYR A 129 -4.13 5.43 4.62
C TYR A 129 -3.25 6.25 3.67
N PHE A 130 -3.85 6.77 2.61
CA PHE A 130 -3.13 7.59 1.63
C PHE A 130 -2.55 8.85 2.29
N THR A 131 -3.37 9.58 3.05
CA THR A 131 -2.92 10.78 3.77
C THR A 131 -1.82 10.44 4.78
N ALA A 132 -1.99 9.35 5.55
CA ALA A 132 -0.99 8.89 6.50
C ALA A 132 0.32 8.51 5.80
N ALA A 133 0.26 7.79 4.66
CA ALA A 133 1.45 7.40 3.90
C ALA A 133 2.26 8.61 3.43
N LEU A 134 1.59 9.66 2.90
CA LEU A 134 2.26 10.90 2.50
C LEU A 134 2.93 11.61 3.68
N TYR A 135 2.21 11.70 4.80
CA TYR A 135 2.74 12.33 6.02
C TYR A 135 3.94 11.56 6.59
N LEU A 136 3.81 10.23 6.74
CA LEU A 136 4.87 9.37 7.26
C LEU A 136 6.12 9.40 6.38
N LYS A 137 5.93 9.40 5.05
CA LYS A 137 7.04 9.53 4.10
C LYS A 137 7.74 10.88 4.24
N ALA A 138 6.98 11.98 4.29
CA ALA A 138 7.53 13.32 4.30
C ALA A 138 8.20 13.71 5.63
N LEU A 139 7.65 13.28 6.77
CA LEU A 139 8.04 13.78 8.10
C LEU A 139 8.69 12.73 9.00
N HIS A 140 8.42 11.44 8.80
CA HIS A 140 8.95 10.35 9.62
C HIS A 140 10.00 9.49 8.91
N ASN A 141 10.40 9.88 7.70
CA ASN A 141 11.35 9.13 6.86
C ASN A 141 10.94 7.65 6.70
N VAL A 142 9.65 7.39 6.56
CA VAL A 142 9.09 6.06 6.32
C VAL A 142 9.12 5.77 4.83
N LYS A 143 9.72 4.63 4.45
CA LYS A 143 9.69 4.17 3.07
C LYS A 143 8.42 3.38 2.81
N ILE A 144 7.56 3.87 1.90
CA ILE A 144 6.41 3.10 1.44
C ILE A 144 6.90 2.08 0.42
N GLU A 145 6.75 0.80 0.74
CA GLU A 145 7.19 -0.30 -0.12
C GLU A 145 6.14 -0.64 -1.17
N SER A 146 4.90 -0.83 -0.74
CA SER A 146 3.79 -1.18 -1.63
C SER A 146 2.44 -0.82 -1.01
N VAL A 147 1.45 -0.63 -1.87
CA VAL A 147 0.05 -0.44 -1.51
C VAL A 147 -0.78 -1.45 -2.28
N TYR A 148 -1.45 -2.36 -1.59
CA TYR A 148 -2.24 -3.42 -2.19
C TYR A 148 -3.74 -3.21 -2.01
N TYR A 149 -4.50 -3.65 -3.02
CA TYR A 149 -5.96 -3.63 -3.00
C TYR A 149 -6.53 -4.88 -3.67
N GLY A 150 -7.33 -5.65 -2.95
CA GLY A 150 -8.05 -6.80 -3.49
C GLY A 150 -9.40 -6.39 -4.05
N ILE A 151 -9.63 -6.66 -5.33
CA ILE A 151 -10.87 -6.32 -6.02
C ILE A 151 -11.97 -7.35 -5.66
N ALA A 152 -13.04 -6.88 -5.00
CA ALA A 152 -14.11 -7.76 -4.52
C ALA A 152 -14.98 -8.35 -5.64
N ASP A 153 -15.26 -7.55 -6.69
CA ASP A 153 -16.24 -7.82 -7.73
C ASP A 153 -15.62 -8.15 -9.10
N ALA A 154 -14.51 -8.88 -9.13
CA ALA A 154 -14.02 -9.41 -10.41
C ALA A 154 -15.03 -10.44 -10.92
N SER A 155 -16.04 -9.95 -11.62
CA SER A 155 -17.32 -10.58 -11.95
C SER A 155 -17.26 -11.81 -12.89
N ASN A 156 -16.06 -12.20 -13.34
CA ASN A 156 -15.88 -13.32 -14.28
C ASN A 156 -14.80 -14.30 -13.84
N GLY A 157 -14.31 -14.24 -12.61
CA GLY A 157 -13.13 -14.99 -12.24
C GLY A 157 -13.32 -15.91 -11.04
N GLU A 158 -12.72 -17.06 -11.15
CA GLU A 158 -12.44 -17.97 -10.05
C GLU A 158 -11.62 -17.33 -8.92
N TYR A 159 -11.03 -16.14 -9.17
CA TYR A 159 -10.09 -15.45 -8.30
C TYR A 159 -10.43 -13.98 -8.10
N LYS A 160 -10.16 -13.46 -6.91
CA LYS A 160 -10.13 -12.01 -6.63
C LYS A 160 -8.72 -11.48 -6.88
N PRO A 161 -8.52 -10.62 -7.87
CA PRO A 161 -7.19 -10.06 -8.11
C PRO A 161 -6.80 -9.09 -7.00
N ILE A 162 -5.54 -9.19 -6.56
CA ILE A 162 -4.87 -8.17 -5.76
C ILE A 162 -4.02 -7.35 -6.72
N ILE A 163 -4.24 -6.05 -6.71
CA ILE A 163 -3.48 -5.09 -7.52
C ILE A 163 -2.61 -4.20 -6.64
N GLU A 164 -1.51 -3.74 -7.21
CA GLU A 164 -0.64 -2.76 -6.56
C GLU A 164 -1.02 -1.34 -6.98
N LEU A 165 -1.24 -0.47 -6.00
CA LEU A 165 -1.67 0.92 -6.18
C LEU A 165 -0.56 1.94 -5.87
N SER A 166 0.69 1.52 -5.72
CA SER A 166 1.81 2.41 -5.40
C SER A 166 2.02 3.52 -6.43
N VAL A 167 1.59 3.29 -7.67
CA VAL A 167 1.57 4.32 -8.74
C VAL A 167 0.83 5.60 -8.34
N ILE A 168 -0.20 5.51 -7.47
CA ILE A 168 -0.94 6.68 -7.01
C ILE A 168 -0.05 7.58 -6.15
N LEU A 169 0.79 7.01 -5.28
CA LEU A 169 1.76 7.77 -4.48
C LEU A 169 2.84 8.39 -5.37
N GLU A 170 3.34 7.66 -6.38
CA GLU A 170 4.29 8.20 -7.36
C GLU A 170 3.71 9.41 -8.09
N MET A 171 2.43 9.36 -8.49
CA MET A 171 1.78 10.50 -9.16
C MET A 171 1.75 11.75 -8.28
N VAL A 172 1.54 11.59 -6.97
CA VAL A 172 1.56 12.74 -6.03
C VAL A 172 2.96 13.33 -5.93
N GLU A 173 4.01 12.51 -5.93
CA GLU A 173 5.39 13.00 -5.93
C GLU A 173 5.72 13.80 -7.18
N TRP A 174 5.30 13.32 -8.34
CA TRP A 174 5.41 14.08 -9.59
C TRP A 174 4.65 15.39 -9.55
N PHE A 175 3.45 15.39 -8.96
CA PHE A 175 2.67 16.62 -8.77
C PHE A 175 3.42 17.63 -7.90
N TYR A 176 3.97 17.21 -6.76
CA TYR A 176 4.75 18.09 -5.88
C TYR A 176 6.03 18.59 -6.54
N ALA A 177 6.78 17.71 -7.20
CA ALA A 177 8.00 18.09 -7.92
C ALA A 177 7.72 19.14 -9.00
N THR A 178 6.65 18.94 -9.78
CA THR A 178 6.21 19.88 -10.81
C THR A 178 5.78 21.21 -10.22
N ARG A 179 5.04 21.19 -9.11
CA ARG A 179 4.60 22.39 -8.42
C ARG A 179 5.77 23.20 -7.89
N ILE A 180 6.74 22.57 -7.24
CA ILE A 180 7.96 23.22 -6.74
C ILE A 180 8.74 23.85 -7.93
N PHE A 181 8.90 23.10 -9.02
CA PHE A 181 9.55 23.63 -10.22
C PHE A 181 8.84 24.87 -10.77
N LYS A 182 7.51 24.83 -10.87
CA LYS A 182 6.70 25.95 -11.36
C LYS A 182 6.81 27.20 -10.46
N GLU A 183 6.85 27.00 -9.13
CA GLU A 183 6.89 28.09 -8.16
C GLU A 183 8.29 28.69 -7.96
N THR A 184 9.35 27.88 -8.11
CA THR A 184 10.70 28.25 -7.72
C THR A 184 11.75 28.16 -8.84
N GLY A 185 11.45 27.50 -9.97
CA GLY A 185 12.39 27.18 -11.02
C GLY A 185 13.38 26.07 -10.66
N LYS A 186 13.28 25.45 -9.48
CA LYS A 186 14.20 24.37 -9.02
C LYS A 186 13.77 23.02 -9.58
N ALA A 187 14.64 22.39 -10.37
CA ALA A 187 14.38 21.10 -11.01
C ALA A 187 14.87 19.88 -10.20
N ASP A 188 15.53 20.08 -9.06
CA ASP A 188 16.20 19.01 -8.30
C ASP A 188 15.26 17.84 -7.96
N TYR A 189 14.00 18.15 -7.57
CA TYR A 189 13.00 17.12 -7.27
C TYR A 189 12.58 16.31 -8.50
N ILE A 190 12.45 16.96 -9.67
CA ILE A 190 12.12 16.28 -10.93
C ILE A 190 13.29 15.40 -11.34
N VAL A 191 14.52 15.89 -11.24
CA VAL A 191 15.75 15.13 -11.55
C VAL A 191 15.82 13.89 -10.68
N GLY A 192 15.60 14.00 -9.35
CA GLY A 192 15.61 12.85 -8.44
C GLY A 192 14.54 11.79 -8.77
N LEU A 193 13.37 12.20 -9.28
CA LEU A 193 12.35 11.25 -9.76
C LEU A 193 12.71 10.59 -11.09
N LEU A 194 13.58 11.21 -11.90
CA LEU A 194 14.02 10.66 -13.18
C LEU A 194 15.26 9.75 -13.06
N GLU A 195 16.08 9.91 -12.03
CA GLU A 195 17.31 9.12 -11.81
C GLU A 195 17.11 7.60 -11.95
N PRO A 196 16.07 6.96 -11.35
CA PRO A 196 15.86 5.53 -11.47
C PRO A 196 15.63 5.06 -12.91
N PHE A 197 15.29 5.97 -13.83
CA PHE A 197 15.04 5.67 -15.24
C PHE A 197 16.25 5.95 -16.14
N ALA A 198 17.23 6.71 -15.66
CA ALA A 198 18.43 7.06 -16.42
C ALA A 198 19.47 5.91 -16.51
N GLU A 199 19.43 4.97 -15.55
CA GLU A 199 20.41 3.89 -15.42
C GLU A 199 20.05 2.59 -16.17
N ARG A 200 18.96 2.54 -16.95
CA ARG A 200 18.61 1.32 -17.70
C ARG A 200 19.38 1.23 -19.01
N PRO A 201 20.17 0.14 -19.21
CA PRO A 201 20.78 -0.11 -20.51
C PRO A 201 19.69 -0.30 -21.58
N GLU A 202 19.94 0.30 -22.76
CA GLU A 202 19.14 0.03 -23.97
C GLU A 202 19.15 -1.48 -24.25
N GLY A 203 17.97 -2.12 -24.30
CA GLY A 203 17.86 -3.49 -24.82
C GLY A 203 17.17 -4.53 -23.95
N VAL A 204 16.50 -4.19 -22.85
CA VAL A 204 15.66 -5.17 -22.11
C VAL A 204 14.20 -5.00 -22.54
N GLU A 205 13.81 -5.69 -23.60
CA GLU A 205 12.41 -5.96 -23.92
C GLU A 205 11.86 -7.03 -22.95
N GLY A 206 10.79 -6.72 -22.27
CA GLY A 206 9.99 -7.74 -21.58
C GLY A 206 9.70 -7.49 -20.11
N SER A 207 8.76 -6.62 -19.82
CA SER A 207 7.74 -6.78 -18.78
C SER A 207 6.71 -5.65 -18.91
N ASN A 208 5.44 -5.99 -18.84
CA ASN A 208 4.28 -5.13 -19.04
C ASN A 208 4.25 -3.95 -18.05
N CYS A 209 4.78 -2.86 -18.43
CA CYS A 209 4.72 -1.45 -18.03
C CYS A 209 6.09 -0.81 -18.35
N ALA A 210 6.30 -0.53 -19.62
CA ALA A 210 7.52 0.17 -20.04
C ALA A 210 7.58 1.55 -19.38
N PRO A 211 8.72 1.96 -18.81
CA PRO A 211 8.93 3.32 -18.29
C PRO A 211 8.65 4.41 -19.34
N TYR A 212 8.78 4.07 -20.61
CA TYR A 212 8.45 4.94 -21.74
C TYR A 212 6.98 5.35 -21.76
N ASP A 213 6.05 4.47 -21.37
CA ASP A 213 4.62 4.80 -21.33
C ASP A 213 4.30 5.73 -20.16
N LYS A 214 4.96 5.56 -19.02
CA LYS A 214 4.85 6.48 -17.88
C LYS A 214 5.41 7.87 -18.22
N ILE A 215 6.57 7.94 -18.86
CA ILE A 215 7.19 9.20 -19.31
C ILE A 215 6.38 9.86 -20.43
N SER A 216 5.83 9.09 -21.35
CA SER A 216 4.97 9.56 -22.44
C SER A 216 3.65 10.13 -21.87
N TYR A 217 3.05 9.45 -20.89
CA TYR A 217 1.86 9.94 -20.20
C TYR A 217 2.13 11.24 -19.42
N LEU A 218 3.25 11.33 -18.73
CA LEU A 218 3.69 12.53 -18.03
C LEU A 218 4.01 13.68 -18.99
N LYS A 219 4.65 13.40 -20.14
CA LYS A 219 4.85 14.39 -21.23
C LYS A 219 3.51 14.93 -21.73
N GLY A 220 2.47 14.10 -21.84
CA GLY A 220 1.12 14.53 -22.19
C GLY A 220 0.54 15.53 -21.19
N ILE A 221 0.72 15.27 -19.89
CA ILE A 221 0.30 16.18 -18.82
C ILE A 221 1.08 17.50 -18.87
N PHE A 222 2.41 17.46 -19.08
CA PHE A 222 3.26 18.65 -19.21
C PHE A 222 2.91 19.47 -20.45
N HIS A 223 2.58 18.85 -21.59
CA HIS A 223 2.16 19.56 -22.79
C HIS A 223 0.81 20.28 -22.60
N GLN A 224 -0.14 19.68 -21.91
CA GLN A 224 -1.44 20.32 -21.66
C GLN A 224 -1.34 21.52 -20.70
N THR A 225 -0.37 21.52 -19.78
CA THR A 225 -0.17 22.65 -18.85
C THR A 225 0.60 23.80 -19.49
N SER A 226 1.39 23.59 -20.56
CA SER A 226 2.12 24.67 -21.25
C SER A 226 1.22 25.51 -22.16
N PHE A 227 0.06 24.99 -22.61
CA PHE A 227 -0.90 25.74 -23.42
C PHE A 227 -1.82 26.68 -22.63
N ALA A 228 -1.82 26.63 -21.30
CA ALA A 228 -2.67 27.47 -20.47
C ALA A 228 -2.06 28.83 -20.10
N TYR A 229 -0.91 29.19 -20.67
CA TYR A 229 -0.15 30.43 -20.37
C TYR A 229 0.35 31.17 -21.63
N GLN A 230 -0.44 31.15 -22.73
CA GLN A 230 -0.33 32.13 -23.82
C GLN A 230 -1.50 33.11 -23.81
#